data_4c5a198f55fc3a3e99466fd24cb735f7
#
_entry.id   4c5a198f55fc3a3e99466fd24cb735f7
#
_cell.length_a   1.000
_cell.length_b   1.000
_cell.length_c   1.000
_cell.angle_alpha   90.00
_cell.angle_beta   90.00
_cell.angle_gamma   90.00
#
_symmetry.space_group_name_H-M   'P 1'
#
loop_
_entity.id
_entity.type
_entity.pdbx_description
1 polymer ?
#
loop_
_entity_poly.entity_id
_entity_poly.type
_entity_poly.pdbx_seq_one_letter_code
_entity_poly.pdbx_strand_id
1 'polypeptide(L)'
;KDGELELVVRRIQGQEEALESKAAKEQDMPVLRLNPVKNTKNKYVEQAVQLIREHFREDINISTVAGELEISEGYLSRVFKKETDYTFTSYLTRYRMKKAMSLLKDCRVKVYEVAEQVGYSDTAYFSAQFKKLTGISPSEYQDRSR
;
A
#
# COMPACT_ATOMS: atom_id res chain seq x y z
N LYS A 1 -7.35 5.75 -10.08
CA LYS A 1 -7.86 7.09 -9.78
C LYS A 1 -7.72 7.38 -8.31
N ASP A 2 -7.23 8.55 -8.03
CA ASP A 2 -6.82 8.88 -6.67
C ASP A 2 -7.99 8.96 -5.71
N GLY A 3 -9.11 9.52 -6.14
CA GLY A 3 -10.31 9.57 -5.33
C GLY A 3 -10.86 8.19 -5.06
N GLU A 4 -10.75 7.29 -6.01
CA GLU A 4 -11.17 5.91 -5.83
C GLU A 4 -10.30 5.18 -4.82
N LEU A 5 -8.99 5.43 -4.84
CA LEU A 5 -8.10 4.80 -3.88
C LEU A 5 -8.33 5.31 -2.48
N GLU A 6 -8.57 6.60 -2.31
CA GLU A 6 -8.95 7.13 -1.01
C GLU A 6 -10.28 6.55 -0.54
N LEU A 7 -11.25 6.44 -1.44
CA LEU A 7 -12.52 5.82 -1.11
C LEU A 7 -12.35 4.35 -0.77
N VAL A 8 -11.48 3.65 -1.48
CA VAL A 8 -11.19 2.25 -1.18
C VAL A 8 -10.52 2.13 0.18
N VAL A 9 -9.53 2.98 0.46
CA VAL A 9 -8.85 2.96 1.76
C VAL A 9 -9.84 3.30 2.88
N ARG A 10 -10.67 4.31 2.71
CA ARG A 10 -11.69 4.67 3.69
C ARG A 10 -12.73 3.57 3.85
N ARG A 11 -13.15 2.98 2.74
CA ARG A 11 -14.10 1.90 2.74
C ARG A 11 -13.54 0.67 3.43
N ILE A 12 -12.26 0.38 3.18
CA ILE A 12 -11.58 -0.71 3.87
C ILE A 12 -11.53 -0.44 5.36
N GLN A 13 -11.21 0.79 5.78
CA GLN A 13 -11.18 1.13 7.20
C GLN A 13 -12.55 1.06 7.84
N GLY A 14 -13.58 1.58 7.18
CA GLY A 14 -14.95 1.48 7.65
C GLY A 14 -15.43 0.04 7.69
N GLN A 15 -15.03 -0.74 6.69
CA GLN A 15 -15.36 -2.16 6.64
C GLN A 15 -14.56 -2.96 7.64
N GLU A 16 -13.35 -2.53 7.99
CA GLU A 16 -12.59 -3.20 9.04
C GLU A 16 -13.32 -3.10 10.37
N GLU A 17 -13.88 -1.95 10.69
CA GLU A 17 -14.67 -1.80 11.90
C GLU A 17 -15.95 -2.62 11.85
N ALA A 18 -16.61 -2.63 10.70
CA ALA A 18 -17.80 -3.45 10.49
C ALA A 18 -17.47 -4.93 10.42
N LEU A 19 -16.30 -5.26 9.84
CA LEU A 19 -15.86 -6.62 9.65
C LEU A 19 -15.20 -7.21 10.89
N GLU A 20 -14.70 -6.38 11.80
CA GLU A 20 -14.19 -6.91 13.06
C GLU A 20 -15.31 -7.60 13.84
N SER A 21 -16.53 -7.17 13.67
CA SER A 21 -17.67 -7.86 14.27
C SER A 21 -18.10 -9.07 13.45
N LYS A 22 -17.82 -9.08 12.14
CA LYS A 22 -18.03 -10.27 11.29
C LYS A 22 -16.79 -11.15 11.25
N ALA A 23 -15.63 -10.58 11.46
CA ALA A 23 -14.36 -11.25 11.30
C ALA A 23 -14.12 -12.32 12.35
N ALA A 24 -14.91 -12.32 13.39
CA ALA A 24 -14.98 -13.47 14.26
C ALA A 24 -15.43 -14.72 13.49
N LYS A 25 -15.98 -14.54 12.27
CA LYS A 25 -16.45 -15.64 11.42
C LYS A 25 -15.52 -15.91 10.25
N GLU A 26 -14.83 -14.87 9.75
CA GLU A 26 -13.90 -15.02 8.63
C GLU A 26 -12.48 -14.91 9.17
N GLN A 27 -12.19 -15.73 10.11
CA GLN A 27 -10.95 -15.77 10.83
C GLN A 27 -9.79 -15.77 9.88
N ASP A 28 -8.76 -15.04 10.23
CA ASP A 28 -7.43 -15.15 9.63
C ASP A 28 -7.22 -14.48 8.27
N MET A 29 -8.19 -13.71 7.75
CA MET A 29 -7.87 -12.88 6.59
C MET A 29 -6.95 -11.76 7.04
N PRO A 30 -5.75 -11.68 6.47
CA PRO A 30 -4.85 -10.61 6.85
C PRO A 30 -5.40 -9.26 6.44
N VAL A 31 -5.21 -8.29 7.30
CA VAL A 31 -5.59 -6.90 7.04
C VAL A 31 -4.34 -6.06 7.11
N LEU A 32 -4.00 -5.45 6.00
CA LEU A 32 -2.88 -4.52 5.92
C LEU A 32 -3.44 -3.11 6.03
N ARG A 33 -3.22 -2.48 7.18
CA ARG A 33 -3.70 -1.12 7.41
C ARG A 33 -2.74 -0.11 6.83
N LEU A 34 -3.32 0.85 6.14
CA LEU A 34 -2.60 1.99 5.63
C LEU A 34 -3.48 3.21 5.86
N ASN A 35 -3.16 3.96 6.90
CA ASN A 35 -3.97 5.10 7.27
C ASN A 35 -3.95 6.14 6.15
N PRO A 36 -5.12 6.66 5.75
CA PRO A 36 -5.14 7.74 4.78
C PRO A 36 -4.49 8.98 5.36
N VAL A 37 -3.81 9.71 4.52
CA VAL A 37 -3.28 11.00 4.92
C VAL A 37 -4.43 11.99 4.92
N LYS A 38 -4.93 12.28 6.10
CA LYS A 38 -6.03 13.22 6.28
C LYS A 38 -5.50 14.49 6.91
N ASN A 39 -6.01 15.61 6.42
CA ASN A 39 -5.77 16.89 7.07
C ASN A 39 -4.30 17.25 7.24
N THR A 40 -3.43 16.71 6.40
CA THR A 40 -2.05 17.14 6.45
C THR A 40 -1.99 18.59 6.01
N LYS A 41 -1.29 19.39 6.80
CA LYS A 41 -1.07 20.80 6.47
C LYS A 41 0.16 20.97 5.57
N ASN A 42 0.90 19.92 5.37
CA ASN A 42 2.13 19.96 4.60
C ASN A 42 1.85 19.57 3.15
N LYS A 43 1.92 20.55 2.27
CA LYS A 43 1.65 20.35 0.85
C LYS A 43 2.63 19.37 0.19
N TYR A 44 3.87 19.29 0.70
CA TYR A 44 4.86 18.38 0.12
C TYR A 44 4.52 16.93 0.45
N VAL A 45 3.99 16.69 1.64
CA VAL A 45 3.52 15.34 2.00
C VAL A 45 2.34 14.94 1.11
N GLU A 46 1.39 15.84 0.89
CA GLU A 46 0.27 15.58 -0.02
C GLU A 46 0.76 15.25 -1.43
N GLN A 47 1.70 16.04 -1.94
CA GLN A 47 2.26 15.82 -3.28
C GLN A 47 3.04 14.52 -3.35
N ALA A 48 3.79 14.19 -2.30
CA ALA A 48 4.53 12.93 -2.26
C ALA A 48 3.58 11.72 -2.26
N VAL A 49 2.50 11.77 -1.48
CA VAL A 49 1.49 10.71 -1.47
C VAL A 49 0.82 10.60 -2.83
N GLN A 50 0.54 11.74 -3.47
CA GLN A 50 -0.03 11.73 -4.81
C GLN A 50 0.90 11.08 -5.82
N LEU A 51 2.20 11.36 -5.73
CA LEU A 51 3.18 10.73 -6.60
C LEU A 51 3.25 9.22 -6.37
N ILE A 52 3.10 8.77 -5.12
CA ILE A 52 3.02 7.35 -4.84
C ILE A 52 1.80 6.73 -5.54
N ARG A 53 0.64 7.37 -5.43
CA ARG A 53 -0.58 6.87 -6.06
C ARG A 53 -0.46 6.75 -7.57
N GLU A 54 0.20 7.72 -8.19
CA GLU A 54 0.32 7.78 -9.64
C GLU A 54 1.44 6.89 -10.18
N HIS A 55 2.50 6.71 -9.40
CA HIS A 55 3.74 6.09 -9.87
C HIS A 55 4.21 4.89 -9.05
N PHE A 56 3.33 4.29 -8.25
CA PHE A 56 3.76 3.19 -7.36
C PHE A 56 4.32 1.99 -8.13
N ARG A 57 3.96 1.84 -9.40
CA ARG A 57 4.45 0.73 -10.23
C ARG A 57 5.87 0.97 -10.73
N GLU A 58 6.33 2.20 -10.66
CA GLU A 58 7.63 2.60 -11.14
C GLU A 58 8.65 2.54 -10.01
N ASP A 59 9.91 2.58 -10.37
CA ASP A 59 11.00 2.59 -9.40
C ASP A 59 11.18 4.00 -8.84
N ILE A 60 10.33 4.36 -7.90
CA ILE A 60 10.40 5.65 -7.23
C ILE A 60 10.98 5.49 -5.83
N ASN A 61 11.65 6.52 -5.36
CA ASN A 61 12.19 6.56 -4.01
C ASN A 61 12.12 7.99 -3.48
N ILE A 62 12.46 8.15 -2.21
CA ILE A 62 12.34 9.46 -1.59
C ILE A 62 13.26 10.50 -2.26
N SER A 63 14.41 10.07 -2.75
CA SER A 63 15.35 10.96 -3.43
C SER A 63 14.76 11.54 -4.70
N THR A 64 14.16 10.69 -5.54
CA THR A 64 13.53 11.14 -6.78
C THR A 64 12.33 12.05 -6.51
N VAL A 65 11.54 11.71 -5.51
CA VAL A 65 10.35 12.51 -5.15
C VAL A 65 10.76 13.85 -4.58
N ALA A 66 11.73 13.88 -3.68
CA ALA A 66 12.23 15.15 -3.13
C ALA A 66 12.79 16.04 -4.23
N GLY A 67 13.52 15.44 -5.16
CA GLY A 67 14.06 16.18 -6.31
C GLY A 67 12.95 16.79 -7.16
N GLU A 68 11.89 16.06 -7.41
CA GLU A 68 10.77 16.56 -8.18
C GLU A 68 10.03 17.68 -7.46
N LEU A 69 9.94 17.60 -6.15
CA LEU A 69 9.29 18.63 -5.35
C LEU A 69 10.22 19.80 -5.00
N GLU A 70 11.49 19.70 -5.41
CA GLU A 70 12.51 20.73 -5.20
C GLU A 70 12.73 21.02 -3.72
N ILE A 71 12.74 19.99 -2.91
CA ILE A 71 13.02 20.07 -1.47
C ILE A 71 14.10 19.06 -1.10
N SER A 72 14.70 19.23 0.09
CA SER A 72 15.70 18.30 0.52
C SER A 72 15.08 16.97 0.91
N GLU A 73 15.81 15.90 0.67
CA GLU A 73 15.43 14.55 1.05
C GLU A 73 15.20 14.42 2.55
N GLY A 74 16.11 15.02 3.33
CA GLY A 74 15.99 15.01 4.80
C GLY A 74 14.74 15.69 5.31
N TYR A 75 14.39 16.82 4.70
CA TYR A 75 13.16 17.51 5.08
C TYR A 75 11.93 16.66 4.75
N LEU A 76 11.87 16.14 3.52
CA LEU A 76 10.74 15.30 3.10
C LEU A 76 10.62 14.07 4.00
N SER A 77 11.74 13.41 4.28
CA SER A 77 11.75 12.23 5.16
C SER A 77 11.14 12.54 6.51
N ARG A 78 11.54 13.65 7.11
CA ARG A 78 11.07 14.03 8.44
C ARG A 78 9.57 14.35 8.44
N VAL A 79 9.11 15.21 7.52
CA VAL A 79 7.72 15.61 7.52
C VAL A 79 6.80 14.48 7.07
N PHE A 80 7.27 13.62 6.15
CA PHE A 80 6.49 12.48 5.71
C PHE A 80 6.23 11.52 6.87
N LYS A 81 7.28 11.19 7.62
CA LYS A 81 7.14 10.32 8.80
C LYS A 81 6.22 10.94 9.85
N LYS A 82 6.37 12.24 10.08
CA LYS A 82 5.55 12.95 11.05
C LYS A 82 4.07 12.93 10.68
N GLU A 83 3.75 13.12 9.39
CA GLU A 83 2.36 13.26 8.95
C GLU A 83 1.68 11.93 8.66
N THR A 84 2.44 10.91 8.27
CA THR A 84 1.87 9.62 7.86
C THR A 84 2.11 8.49 8.86
N ASP A 85 3.03 8.67 9.79
CA ASP A 85 3.53 7.66 10.71
C ASP A 85 4.36 6.56 10.05
N TYR A 86 4.66 6.71 8.76
CA TYR A 86 5.48 5.76 8.02
C TYR A 86 6.62 6.47 7.33
N THR A 87 7.75 5.77 7.16
CA THR A 87 8.76 6.27 6.23
C THR A 87 8.18 6.23 4.82
N PHE A 88 8.78 6.99 3.91
CA PHE A 88 8.34 6.97 2.51
C PHE A 88 8.39 5.55 1.94
N THR A 89 9.49 4.84 2.16
CA THR A 89 9.65 3.48 1.66
C THR A 89 8.61 2.53 2.24
N SER A 90 8.34 2.62 3.52
CA SER A 90 7.34 1.79 4.17
C SER A 90 5.94 2.09 3.63
N TYR A 91 5.62 3.36 3.43
CA TYR A 91 4.34 3.77 2.87
C TYR A 91 4.15 3.21 1.46
N LEU A 92 5.17 3.36 0.62
CA LEU A 92 5.14 2.84 -0.75
C LEU A 92 4.95 1.33 -0.77
N THR A 93 5.70 0.61 0.06
CA THR A 93 5.58 -0.84 0.14
C THR A 93 4.17 -1.25 0.57
N ARG A 94 3.63 -0.61 1.59
CA ARG A 94 2.28 -0.91 2.06
C ARG A 94 1.22 -0.59 1.01
N TYR A 95 1.41 0.49 0.28
CA TYR A 95 0.50 0.86 -0.81
C TYR A 95 0.50 -0.20 -1.90
N ARG A 96 1.70 -0.65 -2.30
CA ARG A 96 1.85 -1.72 -3.29
C ARG A 96 1.17 -3.00 -2.83
N MET A 97 1.33 -3.35 -1.55
CA MET A 97 0.73 -4.58 -1.02
C MET A 97 -0.79 -4.50 -0.94
N LYS A 98 -1.34 -3.33 -0.62
CA LYS A 98 -2.79 -3.15 -0.65
C LYS A 98 -3.34 -3.33 -2.07
N LYS A 99 -2.64 -2.82 -3.06
CA LYS A 99 -3.02 -3.03 -4.46
C LYS A 99 -2.92 -4.50 -4.83
N ALA A 100 -1.86 -5.17 -4.38
CA ALA A 100 -1.67 -6.59 -4.63
C ALA A 100 -2.81 -7.41 -4.02
N MET A 101 -3.20 -7.10 -2.80
CA MET A 101 -4.31 -7.80 -2.14
C MET A 101 -5.59 -7.67 -2.94
N SER A 102 -5.86 -6.48 -3.46
CA SER A 102 -7.03 -6.26 -4.30
C SER A 102 -6.99 -7.11 -5.58
N LEU A 103 -5.83 -7.15 -6.23
CA LEU A 103 -5.66 -7.93 -7.47
C LEU A 103 -5.73 -9.43 -7.23
N LEU A 104 -5.23 -9.90 -6.10
CA LEU A 104 -5.20 -11.32 -5.77
C LEU A 104 -6.58 -11.91 -5.49
N LYS A 105 -7.58 -11.08 -5.30
CA LYS A 105 -8.95 -11.56 -5.13
C LYS A 105 -9.51 -12.22 -6.38
N ASP A 106 -8.93 -11.92 -7.53
CA ASP A 106 -9.26 -12.62 -8.76
C ASP A 106 -8.39 -13.88 -8.84
N CYS A 107 -9.00 -15.03 -8.67
CA CYS A 107 -8.29 -16.31 -8.64
C CYS A 107 -7.66 -16.69 -9.99
N ARG A 108 -7.99 -15.96 -11.06
CA ARG A 108 -7.44 -16.22 -12.39
C ARG A 108 -6.08 -15.58 -12.61
N VAL A 109 -5.74 -14.56 -11.82
CA VAL A 109 -4.45 -13.89 -11.98
C VAL A 109 -3.35 -14.71 -11.33
N LYS A 110 -2.17 -14.66 -11.91
CA LYS A 110 -1.00 -15.35 -11.38
C LYS A 110 -0.26 -14.42 -10.42
N VAL A 111 0.37 -15.00 -9.42
CA VAL A 111 1.12 -14.22 -8.43
C VAL A 111 2.20 -13.37 -9.10
N TYR A 112 2.92 -13.93 -10.11
CA TYR A 112 3.95 -13.17 -10.79
C TYR A 112 3.39 -11.97 -11.58
N GLU A 113 2.17 -12.12 -12.09
CA GLU A 113 1.51 -11.01 -12.77
C GLU A 113 1.17 -9.89 -11.81
N VAL A 114 0.66 -10.25 -10.63
CA VAL A 114 0.38 -9.27 -9.59
C VAL A 114 1.65 -8.56 -9.16
N ALA A 115 2.74 -9.31 -8.94
CA ALA A 115 4.03 -8.74 -8.56
C ALA A 115 4.45 -7.65 -9.55
N GLU A 116 4.40 -7.96 -10.85
CA GLU A 116 4.75 -7.01 -11.89
C GLU A 116 3.85 -5.78 -11.87
N GLN A 117 2.56 -5.99 -11.72
CA GLN A 117 1.59 -4.90 -11.74
C GLN A 117 1.74 -3.93 -10.57
N VAL A 118 2.31 -4.38 -9.47
CA VAL A 118 2.51 -3.50 -8.32
C VAL A 118 3.96 -3.03 -8.16
N GLY A 119 4.79 -3.30 -9.18
CA GLY A 119 6.13 -2.71 -9.25
C GLY A 119 7.28 -3.60 -8.82
N TYR A 120 7.08 -4.90 -8.73
CA TYR A 120 8.15 -5.85 -8.37
C TYR A 120 8.54 -6.69 -9.57
N SER A 121 9.83 -6.67 -9.90
CA SER A 121 10.35 -7.52 -10.97
C SER A 121 10.69 -8.93 -10.47
N ASP A 122 10.93 -9.07 -9.17
CA ASP A 122 11.29 -10.34 -8.54
C ASP A 122 10.10 -10.86 -7.74
N THR A 123 9.47 -11.92 -8.24
CA THR A 123 8.29 -12.51 -7.62
C THR A 123 8.59 -13.08 -6.24
N ALA A 124 9.78 -13.67 -6.06
CA ALA A 124 10.16 -14.23 -4.76
C ALA A 124 10.31 -13.13 -3.72
N TYR A 125 10.91 -12.02 -4.11
CA TYR A 125 11.04 -10.87 -3.20
C TYR A 125 9.66 -10.30 -2.85
N PHE A 126 8.80 -10.16 -3.85
CA PHE A 126 7.42 -9.71 -3.63
C PHE A 126 6.71 -10.62 -2.62
N SER A 127 6.79 -11.93 -2.84
CA SER A 127 6.11 -12.90 -1.97
C SER A 127 6.62 -12.82 -0.54
N ALA A 128 7.94 -12.65 -0.37
CA ALA A 128 8.54 -12.52 0.96
C ALA A 128 8.05 -11.25 1.66
N GLN A 129 7.99 -10.14 0.94
CA GLN A 129 7.49 -8.88 1.49
C GLN A 129 6.01 -8.97 1.84
N PHE A 130 5.23 -9.58 0.96
CA PHE A 130 3.80 -9.77 1.20
C PHE A 130 3.58 -10.57 2.48
N LYS A 131 4.29 -11.70 2.62
CA LYS A 131 4.17 -12.56 3.80
C LYS A 131 4.63 -11.83 5.06
N LYS A 132 5.70 -11.04 4.96
CA LYS A 132 6.20 -10.26 6.09
C LYS A 132 5.16 -9.28 6.61
N LEU A 133 4.41 -8.63 5.71
CA LEU A 133 3.43 -7.62 6.09
C LEU A 133 2.05 -8.18 6.42
N THR A 134 1.68 -9.31 5.83
CA THR A 134 0.33 -9.87 5.99
C THR A 134 0.29 -11.15 6.81
N GLY A 135 1.43 -11.80 6.98
CA GLY A 135 1.51 -13.04 7.73
C GLY A 135 1.31 -14.30 6.88
N ILE A 136 0.84 -14.17 5.65
CA ILE A 136 0.64 -15.33 4.76
C ILE A 136 1.16 -15.01 3.37
N SER A 137 1.39 -16.07 2.58
CA SER A 137 1.88 -15.89 1.22
C SER A 137 0.79 -15.33 0.30
N PRO A 138 1.16 -14.72 -0.83
CA PRO A 138 0.17 -14.27 -1.81
C PRO A 138 -0.74 -15.39 -2.30
N SER A 139 -0.20 -16.58 -2.54
CA SER A 139 -0.98 -17.72 -2.98
C SER A 139 -2.01 -18.13 -1.93
N GLU A 140 -1.59 -18.16 -0.69
CA GLU A 140 -2.48 -18.50 0.41
C GLU A 140 -3.58 -17.44 0.57
N TYR A 141 -3.22 -16.18 0.44
CA TYR A 141 -4.21 -15.11 0.49
C TYR A 141 -5.23 -15.25 -0.63
N GLN A 142 -4.75 -15.53 -1.85
CA GLN A 142 -5.62 -15.73 -3.01
C GLN A 142 -6.59 -16.89 -2.78
N ASP A 143 -6.10 -18.00 -2.24
CA ASP A 143 -6.92 -19.17 -1.95
C ASP A 143 -7.99 -18.86 -0.92
N ARG A 144 -7.64 -18.11 0.12
CA ARG A 144 -8.60 -17.72 1.16
C ARG A 144 -9.63 -16.71 0.68
N SER A 145 -9.34 -16.02 -0.43
CA SER A 145 -10.23 -15.00 -1.00
C SER A 145 -11.32 -15.59 -1.90
N ARG A 146 -11.26 -16.89 -2.17
CA ARG A 146 -12.27 -17.56 -2.99
C ARG A 146 -13.63 -17.62 -2.31
#